data_87cf1d8bc65f4b249df8edb28131657b
#
_entry.id   87cf1d8bc65f4b249df8edb28131657b
#
_cell.length_a   1.000
_cell.length_b   1.000
_cell.length_c   1.000
_cell.angle_alpha   90.00
_cell.angle_beta   90.00
_cell.angle_gamma   90.00
#
_symmetry.space_group_name_H-M   'P 1'
#
loop_
_entity.id
_entity.type
_entity.pdbx_description
1 polymer ?
#
loop_
_entity_poly.entity_id
_entity_poly.type
_entity_poly.pdbx_seq_one_letter_code
_entity_poly.pdbx_strand_id
1 'polypeptide(L)'
;RQLAARCDYPLHLGLTEAGLGSKGIIASTAALSILLSEGIGDTIRVSLTPRPGGDRTEEVQVAQQILQSLELESFNPQVTACPGCGRTTSTFFQQMAEDIQTYLRDQMPAWREQYPGVIEMKVAVMGCVVNGPGESKHANIGISLPGTFEDPKAPVYVDGKLMVTLTGETIVPELLQILDGVARRWKRQLDARDLSVIAASGDTPLIVASDKPRWLMLT
;
A
#
# COMPACT_ATOMS: atom_id res chain seq x y z
N ARG A 1 -20.12 -7.77 17.92
CA ARG A 1 -20.61 -9.12 17.60
C ARG A 1 -22.09 -9.28 17.90
N GLN A 2 -22.54 -9.00 19.16
CA GLN A 2 -23.96 -9.18 19.48
C GLN A 2 -24.91 -8.31 18.66
N LEU A 3 -24.52 -7.07 18.35
CA LEU A 3 -25.31 -6.17 17.50
C LEU A 3 -25.32 -6.65 16.04
N ALA A 4 -24.15 -7.00 15.51
CA ALA A 4 -24.03 -7.54 14.16
C ALA A 4 -24.87 -8.81 13.93
N ALA A 5 -25.07 -9.62 14.98
CA ALA A 5 -25.94 -10.82 14.91
C ALA A 5 -27.44 -10.52 15.03
N ARG A 6 -27.83 -9.28 15.35
CA ARG A 6 -29.24 -8.91 15.64
C ARG A 6 -29.86 -7.96 14.62
N CYS A 7 -29.05 -7.31 13.79
CA CYS A 7 -29.54 -6.36 12.79
C CYS A 7 -28.59 -6.27 11.60
N ASP A 8 -29.13 -5.84 10.47
CA ASP A 8 -28.41 -5.62 9.22
C ASP A 8 -28.06 -4.13 9.00
N TYR A 9 -28.12 -3.30 10.03
CA TYR A 9 -27.73 -1.90 9.94
C TYR A 9 -26.22 -1.78 9.81
N PRO A 10 -25.73 -0.81 9.00
CA PRO A 10 -24.29 -0.53 8.91
C PRO A 10 -23.70 -0.20 10.28
N LEU A 11 -22.60 -0.84 10.61
CA LEU A 11 -21.91 -0.69 11.88
C LEU A 11 -20.68 0.20 11.72
N HIS A 12 -20.62 1.24 12.54
CA HIS A 12 -19.46 2.12 12.64
C HIS A 12 -18.54 1.67 13.77
N LEU A 13 -17.28 1.40 13.46
CA LEU A 13 -16.27 0.98 14.43
C LEU A 13 -15.28 2.11 14.72
N GLY A 14 -14.96 2.30 15.99
CA GLY A 14 -13.92 3.25 16.40
C GLY A 14 -13.50 3.05 17.84
N LEU A 15 -12.21 3.24 18.11
CA LEU A 15 -11.67 3.31 19.47
C LEU A 15 -11.48 4.77 19.87
N THR A 16 -12.26 5.26 20.83
CA THR A 16 -12.28 6.69 21.19
C THR A 16 -11.04 7.10 22.00
N GLU A 17 -10.52 6.25 22.88
CA GLU A 17 -9.44 6.55 23.82
C GLU A 17 -8.12 5.86 23.42
N ALA A 18 -7.77 5.92 22.12
CA ALA A 18 -6.60 5.22 21.62
C ALA A 18 -5.28 5.77 22.19
N GLY A 19 -5.14 7.10 22.23
CA GLY A 19 -3.97 7.78 22.76
C GLY A 19 -3.13 8.48 21.70
N LEU A 20 -1.93 8.90 22.10
CA LEU A 20 -1.01 9.71 21.30
C LEU A 20 -0.02 8.83 20.50
N GLY A 21 0.26 9.21 19.25
CA GLY A 21 1.33 8.63 18.43
C GLY A 21 1.24 7.12 18.30
N SER A 22 2.35 6.42 18.40
CA SER A 22 2.43 4.96 18.21
C SER A 22 1.51 4.17 19.14
N LYS A 23 1.32 4.63 20.39
CA LYS A 23 0.38 3.98 21.33
C LYS A 23 -1.04 4.00 20.78
N GLY A 24 -1.47 5.15 20.26
CA GLY A 24 -2.80 5.30 19.68
C GLY A 24 -3.00 4.48 18.41
N ILE A 25 -1.98 4.44 17.55
CA ILE A 25 -1.99 3.62 16.33
C ILE A 25 -2.10 2.14 16.67
N ILE A 26 -1.26 1.65 17.58
CA ILE A 26 -1.26 0.23 17.98
C ILE A 26 -2.61 -0.15 18.60
N ALA A 27 -3.14 0.68 19.50
CA ALA A 27 -4.42 0.42 20.18
C ALA A 27 -5.59 0.40 19.18
N SER A 28 -5.64 1.35 18.24
CA SER A 28 -6.66 1.39 17.18
C SER A 28 -6.56 0.18 16.26
N THR A 29 -5.35 -0.16 15.83
CA THR A 29 -5.11 -1.34 14.98
C THR A 29 -5.57 -2.61 15.67
N ALA A 30 -5.16 -2.84 16.92
CA ALA A 30 -5.54 -4.04 17.67
C ALA A 30 -7.06 -4.17 17.87
N ALA A 31 -7.72 -3.04 18.23
CA ALA A 31 -9.16 -3.05 18.47
C ALA A 31 -9.99 -3.26 17.20
N LEU A 32 -9.63 -2.57 16.12
CA LEU A 32 -10.37 -2.64 14.85
C LEU A 32 -10.13 -3.96 14.12
N SER A 33 -8.89 -4.44 14.07
CA SER A 33 -8.53 -5.62 13.28
C SER A 33 -9.30 -6.87 13.69
N ILE A 34 -9.60 -7.05 14.98
CA ILE A 34 -10.34 -8.22 15.49
C ILE A 34 -11.74 -8.30 14.87
N LEU A 35 -12.46 -7.17 14.84
CA LEU A 35 -13.83 -7.14 14.31
C LEU A 35 -13.84 -7.14 12.78
N LEU A 36 -12.93 -6.39 12.17
CA LEU A 36 -12.78 -6.31 10.73
C LEU A 36 -12.44 -7.67 10.11
N SER A 37 -11.55 -8.45 10.75
CA SER A 37 -11.21 -9.81 10.30
C SER A 37 -12.37 -10.80 10.42
N GLU A 38 -13.38 -10.49 11.26
CA GLU A 38 -14.61 -11.25 11.37
C GLU A 38 -15.71 -10.77 10.39
N GLY A 39 -15.41 -9.80 9.52
CA GLY A 39 -16.36 -9.17 8.61
C GLY A 39 -17.36 -8.23 9.31
N ILE A 40 -17.05 -7.76 10.51
CA ILE A 40 -17.89 -6.85 11.28
C ILE A 40 -17.39 -5.42 11.14
N GLY A 41 -18.25 -4.52 10.71
CA GLY A 41 -18.01 -3.09 10.52
C GLY A 41 -18.09 -2.69 9.04
N ASP A 42 -18.79 -1.60 8.77
CA ASP A 42 -19.00 -1.05 7.43
C ASP A 42 -18.26 0.27 7.24
N THR A 43 -18.00 0.96 8.34
CA THR A 43 -17.20 2.19 8.39
C THR A 43 -16.28 2.14 9.60
N ILE A 44 -15.14 2.81 9.49
CA ILE A 44 -14.19 2.91 10.61
C ILE A 44 -13.78 4.35 10.89
N ARG A 45 -13.40 4.59 12.13
CA ARG A 45 -12.78 5.84 12.58
C ARG A 45 -11.57 5.52 13.44
N VAL A 46 -10.46 6.16 13.12
CA VAL A 46 -9.30 6.24 13.99
C VAL A 46 -9.33 7.59 14.72
N SER A 47 -9.11 7.58 16.04
CA SER A 47 -9.06 8.79 16.86
C SER A 47 -7.74 8.82 17.60
N LEU A 48 -6.83 9.70 17.18
CA LEU A 48 -5.56 9.90 17.81
C LEU A 48 -5.57 11.21 18.61
N THR A 49 -4.87 11.24 19.72
CA THR A 49 -4.58 12.51 20.39
C THR A 49 -3.61 13.29 19.51
N PRO A 50 -3.99 14.46 18.97
CA PRO A 50 -3.12 15.21 18.07
C PRO A 50 -1.92 15.80 18.81
N ARG A 51 -0.79 15.91 18.13
CA ARG A 51 0.32 16.74 18.60
C ARG A 51 -0.05 18.22 18.38
N PRO A 52 0.44 19.13 19.20
CA PRO A 52 0.28 20.56 18.93
C PRO A 52 0.78 20.92 17.52
N GLY A 53 -0.09 21.48 16.69
CA GLY A 53 0.21 21.78 15.28
C GLY A 53 0.34 20.56 14.36
N GLY A 54 -0.01 19.36 14.82
CA GLY A 54 0.04 18.13 14.03
C GLY A 54 -1.02 18.05 12.94
N ASP A 55 -0.73 17.25 11.93
CA ASP A 55 -1.63 17.00 10.81
C ASP A 55 -2.79 16.10 11.23
N ARG A 56 -4.02 16.59 11.10
CA ARG A 56 -5.24 15.83 11.38
C ARG A 56 -5.55 14.75 10.35
N THR A 57 -4.94 14.81 9.19
CA THR A 57 -5.10 13.75 8.15
C THR A 57 -4.37 12.45 8.52
N GLU A 58 -3.49 12.46 9.53
CA GLU A 58 -2.81 11.26 10.04
C GLU A 58 -3.81 10.15 10.41
N GLU A 59 -4.95 10.51 10.99
CA GLU A 59 -5.99 9.55 11.40
C GLU A 59 -6.57 8.80 10.21
N VAL A 60 -6.77 9.49 9.07
CA VAL A 60 -7.22 8.88 7.81
C VAL A 60 -6.15 7.96 7.25
N GLN A 61 -4.90 8.41 7.24
CA GLN A 61 -3.78 7.60 6.74
C GLN A 61 -3.63 6.31 7.56
N VAL A 62 -3.76 6.38 8.88
CA VAL A 62 -3.72 5.20 9.77
C VAL A 62 -4.90 4.27 9.49
N ALA A 63 -6.11 4.81 9.31
CA ALA A 63 -7.29 4.00 8.97
C ALA A 63 -7.10 3.27 7.65
N GLN A 64 -6.58 3.94 6.61
CA GLN A 64 -6.25 3.34 5.32
C GLN A 64 -5.21 2.22 5.48
N GLN A 65 -4.16 2.46 6.25
CA GLN A 65 -3.13 1.45 6.49
C GLN A 65 -3.66 0.21 7.23
N ILE A 66 -4.58 0.40 8.19
CA ILE A 66 -5.24 -0.73 8.86
C ILE A 66 -6.01 -1.58 7.86
N LEU A 67 -6.86 -0.98 7.04
CA LEU A 67 -7.65 -1.69 6.04
C LEU A 67 -6.77 -2.37 5.00
N GLN A 68 -5.72 -1.70 4.55
CA GLN A 68 -4.77 -2.24 3.57
C GLN A 68 -3.93 -3.39 4.14
N SER A 69 -3.51 -3.30 5.41
CA SER A 69 -2.78 -4.37 6.08
C SER A 69 -3.61 -5.62 6.33
N LEU A 70 -4.94 -5.46 6.41
CA LEU A 70 -5.90 -6.56 6.51
C LEU A 70 -6.36 -7.07 5.13
N GLU A 71 -5.82 -6.54 4.05
CA GLU A 71 -6.20 -6.86 2.66
C GLU A 71 -7.70 -6.67 2.37
N LEU A 72 -8.35 -5.76 3.12
CA LEU A 72 -9.76 -5.43 2.93
C LEU A 72 -9.97 -4.38 1.83
N GLU A 73 -9.05 -3.43 1.72
CA GLU A 73 -9.11 -2.37 0.72
C GLU A 73 -7.70 -1.90 0.37
N SER A 74 -7.50 -1.38 -0.84
CA SER A 74 -6.23 -0.80 -1.30
C SER A 74 -6.40 0.69 -1.53
N PHE A 75 -5.50 1.50 -0.98
CA PHE A 75 -5.53 2.96 -1.12
C PHE A 75 -4.32 3.51 -1.85
N ASN A 76 -3.16 2.89 -1.67
CA ASN A 76 -1.91 3.30 -2.27
C ASN A 76 -1.07 2.07 -2.59
N PRO A 77 -0.12 2.17 -3.53
CA PRO A 77 0.88 1.12 -3.72
C PRO A 77 1.57 0.75 -2.42
N GLN A 78 1.74 -0.53 -2.20
CA GLN A 78 2.38 -1.03 -0.98
C GLN A 78 3.88 -1.17 -1.19
N VAL A 79 4.67 -0.47 -0.38
CA VAL A 79 6.13 -0.62 -0.36
C VAL A 79 6.54 -1.51 0.81
N THR A 80 7.14 -2.66 0.49
CA THR A 80 7.73 -3.57 1.46
C THR A 80 9.24 -3.39 1.46
N ALA A 81 9.82 -3.05 2.60
CA ALA A 81 11.25 -2.96 2.78
C ALA A 81 11.73 -3.97 3.82
N CYS A 82 12.93 -4.50 3.65
CA CYS A 82 13.50 -5.37 4.67
C CYS A 82 13.87 -4.58 5.94
N PRO A 83 13.87 -5.21 7.12
CA PRO A 83 14.13 -4.50 8.40
C PRO A 83 15.59 -4.07 8.57
N GLY A 84 16.49 -4.45 7.65
CA GLY A 84 17.93 -4.28 7.83
C GLY A 84 18.48 -5.28 8.86
N CYS A 85 19.40 -6.10 8.44
CA CYS A 85 20.05 -7.08 9.30
C CYS A 85 21.58 -6.94 9.18
N GLY A 86 22.35 -7.81 9.86
CA GLY A 86 23.82 -7.79 9.79
C GLY A 86 24.43 -7.99 8.39
N ARG A 87 23.62 -8.26 7.37
CA ARG A 87 24.06 -8.37 5.97
C ARG A 87 24.13 -7.03 5.24
N THR A 88 23.56 -5.98 5.80
CA THR A 88 23.66 -4.64 5.24
C THR A 88 23.96 -3.64 6.34
N THR A 89 25.04 -2.91 6.18
CA THR A 89 25.44 -1.79 7.04
C THR A 89 25.09 -0.45 6.41
N SER A 90 24.69 -0.45 5.14
CA SER A 90 24.27 0.74 4.41
C SER A 90 22.84 1.11 4.78
N THR A 91 22.59 2.41 4.96
CA THR A 91 21.24 2.99 5.11
C THR A 91 20.60 3.33 3.77
N PHE A 92 21.30 3.09 2.66
CA PHE A 92 20.86 3.48 1.32
C PHE A 92 19.51 2.85 0.94
N PHE A 93 19.28 1.56 1.30
CA PHE A 93 18.01 0.91 1.03
C PHE A 93 16.85 1.51 1.84
N GLN A 94 17.12 2.00 3.06
CA GLN A 94 16.13 2.66 3.90
C GLN A 94 15.71 4.00 3.28
N GLN A 95 16.70 4.80 2.87
CA GLN A 95 16.46 6.06 2.19
C GLN A 95 15.70 5.83 0.87
N MET A 96 16.13 4.83 0.09
CA MET A 96 15.44 4.49 -1.15
C MET A 96 13.99 4.06 -0.91
N ALA A 97 13.71 3.28 0.13
CA ALA A 97 12.34 2.89 0.46
C ALA A 97 11.47 4.11 0.82
N GLU A 98 12.02 5.07 1.55
CA GLU A 98 11.37 6.34 1.89
C GLU A 98 11.15 7.22 0.65
N ASP A 99 12.16 7.34 -0.21
CA ASP A 99 12.07 8.10 -1.47
C ASP A 99 11.00 7.50 -2.39
N ILE A 100 10.94 6.17 -2.51
CA ILE A 100 9.93 5.48 -3.29
C ILE A 100 8.52 5.70 -2.69
N GLN A 101 8.36 5.58 -1.39
CA GLN A 101 7.06 5.85 -0.73
C GLN A 101 6.59 7.28 -0.97
N THR A 102 7.50 8.25 -0.87
CA THR A 102 7.22 9.65 -1.12
C THR A 102 6.83 9.87 -2.58
N TYR A 103 7.62 9.35 -3.50
CA TYR A 103 7.34 9.43 -4.93
C TYR A 103 5.97 8.83 -5.30
N LEU A 104 5.66 7.63 -4.81
CA LEU A 104 4.37 6.99 -5.06
C LEU A 104 3.21 7.84 -4.52
N ARG A 105 3.36 8.40 -3.33
CA ARG A 105 2.35 9.29 -2.74
C ARG A 105 2.10 10.52 -3.61
N ASP A 106 3.17 11.15 -4.09
CA ASP A 106 3.09 12.35 -4.92
C ASP A 106 2.50 12.07 -6.31
N GLN A 107 2.74 10.87 -6.86
CA GLN A 107 2.18 10.47 -8.15
C GLN A 107 0.72 10.00 -8.06
N MET A 108 0.27 9.54 -6.89
CA MET A 108 -1.05 8.91 -6.73
C MET A 108 -2.23 9.75 -7.22
N PRO A 109 -2.30 11.08 -7.01
CA PRO A 109 -3.42 11.88 -7.52
C PRO A 109 -3.58 11.76 -9.04
N ALA A 110 -2.47 11.84 -9.79
CA ALA A 110 -2.47 11.70 -11.24
C ALA A 110 -2.65 10.24 -11.70
N TRP A 111 -2.01 9.30 -11.01
CA TRP A 111 -2.07 7.89 -11.39
C TRP A 111 -3.42 7.24 -11.17
N ARG A 112 -4.17 7.64 -10.12
CA ARG A 112 -5.53 7.15 -9.90
C ARG A 112 -6.48 7.45 -11.06
N GLU A 113 -6.31 8.62 -11.69
CA GLU A 113 -7.11 9.00 -12.84
C GLU A 113 -6.65 8.28 -14.13
N GLN A 114 -5.34 8.10 -14.28
CA GLN A 114 -4.74 7.56 -15.51
C GLN A 114 -4.65 6.04 -15.52
N TYR A 115 -4.43 5.43 -14.36
CA TYR A 115 -4.15 4.00 -14.19
C TYR A 115 -5.02 3.40 -13.08
N PRO A 116 -6.33 3.24 -13.29
CA PRO A 116 -7.21 2.63 -12.30
C PRO A 116 -6.64 1.26 -11.88
N GLY A 117 -6.61 0.99 -10.58
CA GLY A 117 -6.01 -0.25 -10.05
C GLY A 117 -4.52 -0.15 -9.69
N VAL A 118 -3.80 0.92 -10.06
CA VAL A 118 -2.40 1.13 -9.63
C VAL A 118 -2.22 1.12 -8.11
N ILE A 119 -3.27 1.40 -7.37
CA ILE A 119 -3.33 1.32 -5.91
C ILE A 119 -3.02 -0.08 -5.36
N GLU A 120 -3.18 -1.13 -6.18
CA GLU A 120 -2.87 -2.51 -5.82
C GLU A 120 -1.40 -2.88 -6.08
N MET A 121 -0.60 -1.97 -6.64
CA MET A 121 0.79 -2.22 -6.96
C MET A 121 1.60 -2.52 -5.71
N LYS A 122 2.41 -3.59 -5.76
CA LYS A 122 3.32 -4.00 -4.70
C LYS A 122 4.76 -3.73 -5.15
N VAL A 123 5.50 -3.00 -4.32
CA VAL A 123 6.92 -2.66 -4.53
C VAL A 123 7.75 -3.28 -3.42
N ALA A 124 8.85 -3.95 -3.74
CA ALA A 124 9.77 -4.53 -2.76
C ALA A 124 11.14 -3.86 -2.84
N VAL A 125 11.66 -3.39 -1.70
CA VAL A 125 12.99 -2.79 -1.58
C VAL A 125 13.82 -3.61 -0.59
N MET A 126 14.75 -4.39 -1.10
CA MET A 126 15.54 -5.32 -0.30
C MET A 126 17.00 -4.85 -0.18
N GLY A 127 17.54 -4.90 1.02
CA GLY A 127 18.89 -4.41 1.33
C GLY A 127 20.02 -5.43 1.07
N CYS A 128 19.75 -6.61 0.51
CA CYS A 128 20.76 -7.58 0.10
C CYS A 128 20.19 -8.58 -0.91
N VAL A 129 21.06 -9.25 -1.64
CA VAL A 129 20.67 -10.23 -2.68
C VAL A 129 20.12 -11.54 -2.12
N VAL A 130 20.23 -11.79 -0.82
CA VAL A 130 19.78 -13.07 -0.22
C VAL A 130 18.24 -13.13 -0.20
N ASN A 131 17.56 -12.08 0.25
CA ASN A 131 16.10 -12.03 0.32
C ASN A 131 15.49 -11.39 -0.93
N GLY A 132 16.27 -10.57 -1.65
CA GLY A 132 15.78 -9.80 -2.80
C GLY A 132 15.03 -10.63 -3.84
N PRO A 133 15.59 -11.71 -4.38
CA PRO A 133 14.92 -12.51 -5.39
C PRO A 133 13.67 -13.23 -4.87
N GLY A 134 13.62 -13.58 -3.59
CA GLY A 134 12.47 -14.23 -2.96
C GLY A 134 11.29 -13.29 -2.82
N GLU A 135 11.50 -12.14 -2.19
CA GLU A 135 10.47 -11.13 -1.95
C GLU A 135 10.02 -10.47 -3.25
N SER A 136 10.93 -10.25 -4.20
CA SER A 136 10.61 -9.67 -5.50
C SER A 136 9.66 -10.53 -6.35
N LYS A 137 9.56 -11.83 -6.08
CA LYS A 137 8.60 -12.72 -6.77
C LYS A 137 7.15 -12.43 -6.40
N HIS A 138 6.93 -11.85 -5.22
CA HIS A 138 5.59 -11.52 -4.70
C HIS A 138 5.21 -10.05 -4.93
N ALA A 139 6.10 -9.27 -5.54
CA ALA A 139 5.90 -7.87 -5.88
C ALA A 139 5.75 -7.67 -7.39
N ASN A 140 5.04 -6.60 -7.78
CA ASN A 140 4.98 -6.21 -9.20
C ASN A 140 6.32 -5.63 -9.66
N ILE A 141 7.04 -4.96 -8.75
CA ILE A 141 8.41 -4.53 -8.95
C ILE A 141 9.21 -4.72 -7.67
N GLY A 142 10.40 -5.29 -7.78
CA GLY A 142 11.32 -5.46 -6.66
C GLY A 142 12.73 -5.08 -7.03
N ILE A 143 13.43 -4.41 -6.13
CA ILE A 143 14.86 -4.15 -6.24
C ILE A 143 15.61 -4.81 -5.09
N SER A 144 16.72 -5.43 -5.43
CA SER A 144 17.64 -6.01 -4.45
C SER A 144 18.92 -5.20 -4.46
N LEU A 145 19.14 -4.41 -3.42
CA LEU A 145 20.38 -3.62 -3.27
C LEU A 145 21.52 -4.51 -2.78
N PRO A 146 22.77 -4.14 -3.08
CA PRO A 146 23.92 -4.88 -2.57
C PRO A 146 24.02 -4.74 -1.05
N GLY A 147 24.23 -5.86 -0.38
CA GLY A 147 24.57 -5.90 1.03
C GLY A 147 26.04 -5.54 1.27
N THR A 148 26.47 -5.63 2.54
CA THR A 148 27.85 -5.42 2.92
C THR A 148 28.74 -6.49 2.26
N PHE A 149 29.80 -6.06 1.60
CA PHE A 149 30.75 -6.91 0.84
C PHE A 149 30.16 -7.57 -0.43
N GLU A 150 28.98 -7.19 -0.88
CA GLU A 150 28.42 -7.61 -2.16
C GLU A 150 28.87 -6.67 -3.29
N ASP A 151 28.85 -7.16 -4.53
CA ASP A 151 29.09 -6.34 -5.71
C ASP A 151 28.06 -5.20 -5.77
N PRO A 152 28.45 -3.97 -6.16
CA PRO A 152 27.53 -2.81 -6.21
C PRO A 152 26.56 -2.91 -7.39
N LYS A 153 25.78 -3.98 -7.41
CA LYS A 153 24.79 -4.31 -8.43
C LYS A 153 23.41 -4.43 -7.78
N ALA A 154 22.43 -3.79 -8.36
CA ALA A 154 21.05 -3.80 -7.88
C ALA A 154 20.13 -4.43 -8.94
N PRO A 155 19.91 -5.74 -8.92
CA PRO A 155 18.97 -6.39 -9.80
C PRO A 155 17.54 -5.93 -9.50
N VAL A 156 16.82 -5.57 -10.58
CA VAL A 156 15.41 -5.17 -10.57
C VAL A 156 14.59 -6.28 -11.20
N TYR A 157 13.56 -6.69 -10.49
CA TYR A 157 12.62 -7.71 -10.90
C TYR A 157 11.27 -7.06 -11.20
N VAL A 158 10.63 -7.49 -12.26
CA VAL A 158 9.26 -7.09 -12.59
C VAL A 158 8.43 -8.35 -12.79
N ASP A 159 7.33 -8.46 -12.07
CA ASP A 159 6.47 -9.64 -12.03
C ASP A 159 7.28 -10.95 -11.81
N GLY A 160 8.21 -10.88 -10.86
CA GLY A 160 9.07 -11.98 -10.45
C GLY A 160 10.21 -12.35 -11.41
N LYS A 161 10.37 -11.65 -12.53
CA LYS A 161 11.43 -11.90 -13.52
C LYS A 161 12.48 -10.79 -13.47
N LEU A 162 13.75 -11.18 -13.53
CA LEU A 162 14.85 -10.22 -13.64
C LEU A 162 14.66 -9.41 -14.94
N MET A 163 14.55 -8.10 -14.78
CA MET A 163 14.41 -7.15 -15.90
C MET A 163 15.75 -6.51 -16.27
N VAL A 164 16.44 -5.96 -15.29
CA VAL A 164 17.70 -5.23 -15.45
C VAL A 164 18.50 -5.27 -14.17
N THR A 165 19.79 -5.04 -14.28
CA THR A 165 20.67 -4.81 -13.11
C THR A 165 21.20 -3.39 -13.17
N LEU A 166 20.83 -2.57 -12.20
CA LEU A 166 21.26 -1.18 -12.08
C LEU A 166 22.56 -1.09 -11.31
N THR A 167 23.34 -0.04 -11.56
CA THR A 167 24.62 0.20 -10.90
C THR A 167 24.88 1.68 -10.68
N GLY A 168 25.61 2.03 -9.63
CA GLY A 168 26.08 3.38 -9.39
C GLY A 168 25.01 4.37 -8.93
N GLU A 169 25.21 5.64 -9.26
CA GLU A 169 24.37 6.76 -8.79
C GLU A 169 23.02 6.87 -9.53
N THR A 170 22.85 6.16 -10.62
CA THR A 170 21.64 6.22 -11.45
C THR A 170 20.55 5.24 -10.99
N ILE A 171 20.81 4.42 -9.96
CA ILE A 171 19.88 3.42 -9.48
C ILE A 171 18.49 4.01 -9.15
N VAL A 172 18.42 5.09 -8.38
CA VAL A 172 17.14 5.70 -7.98
C VAL A 172 16.38 6.26 -9.18
N PRO A 173 16.94 7.17 -9.99
CA PRO A 173 16.21 7.73 -11.13
C PRO A 173 15.79 6.68 -12.16
N GLU A 174 16.61 5.67 -12.41
CA GLU A 174 16.24 4.59 -13.34
C GLU A 174 15.14 3.69 -12.76
N LEU A 175 15.18 3.40 -11.47
CA LEU A 175 14.12 2.65 -10.79
C LEU A 175 12.78 3.39 -10.84
N LEU A 176 12.77 4.72 -10.61
CA LEU A 176 11.55 5.53 -10.73
C LEU A 176 10.97 5.51 -12.15
N GLN A 177 11.81 5.54 -13.18
CA GLN A 177 11.35 5.38 -14.57
C GLN A 177 10.74 4.00 -14.82
N ILE A 178 11.31 2.95 -14.24
CA ILE A 178 10.75 1.59 -14.32
C ILE A 178 9.40 1.52 -13.60
N LEU A 179 9.27 2.15 -12.41
CA LEU A 179 8.00 2.27 -11.68
C LEU A 179 6.90 2.91 -12.53
N ASP A 180 7.20 4.02 -13.19
CA ASP A 180 6.28 4.65 -14.14
C ASP A 180 5.88 3.70 -15.29
N GLY A 181 6.84 2.98 -15.82
CA GLY A 181 6.61 1.97 -16.85
C GLY A 181 5.70 0.85 -16.39
N VAL A 182 5.86 0.40 -15.13
CA VAL A 182 5.00 -0.63 -14.51
C VAL A 182 3.60 -0.05 -14.25
N ALA A 183 3.48 1.15 -13.69
CA ALA A 183 2.20 1.81 -13.45
C ALA A 183 1.36 1.95 -14.72
N ARG A 184 1.98 2.32 -15.85
CA ARG A 184 1.31 2.42 -17.16
C ARG A 184 0.72 1.10 -17.66
N ARG A 185 1.18 -0.05 -17.18
CA ARG A 185 0.62 -1.34 -17.58
C ARG A 185 -0.78 -1.56 -16.99
N TRP A 186 -1.08 -0.96 -15.85
CA TRP A 186 -2.39 -1.06 -15.22
C TRP A 186 -3.51 -0.50 -16.08
N LYS A 187 -3.23 0.52 -16.88
CA LYS A 187 -4.18 1.03 -17.88
C LYS A 187 -4.61 -0.05 -18.89
N ARG A 188 -3.66 -0.87 -19.34
CA ARG A 188 -3.92 -1.92 -20.34
C ARG A 188 -4.67 -3.13 -19.79
N GLN A 189 -4.53 -3.42 -18.50
CA GLN A 189 -5.22 -4.56 -17.87
C GLN A 189 -6.70 -4.28 -17.62
N LEU A 190 -7.07 -3.02 -17.37
CA LEU A 190 -8.46 -2.61 -17.19
C LEU A 190 -9.21 -2.51 -18.50
N ASP A 191 -8.59 -1.97 -19.55
CA ASP A 191 -9.19 -1.94 -20.88
C ASP A 191 -9.60 -3.35 -21.39
N ALA A 192 -8.96 -4.40 -20.86
CA ALA A 192 -9.28 -5.79 -21.19
C ALA A 192 -10.35 -6.42 -20.27
N ARG A 193 -10.57 -5.90 -19.06
CA ARG A 193 -11.52 -6.45 -18.07
C ARG A 193 -12.85 -5.71 -18.00
N ASP A 194 -12.89 -4.41 -18.27
CA ASP A 194 -14.03 -3.53 -17.97
C ASP A 194 -14.98 -3.26 -19.12
N LEU A 195 -14.73 -3.75 -20.33
CA LEU A 195 -15.66 -3.59 -21.45
C LEU A 195 -17.02 -4.31 -21.25
N SER A 196 -17.15 -5.15 -20.24
CA SER A 196 -18.40 -5.87 -19.96
C SER A 196 -19.34 -5.17 -18.94
N VAL A 197 -18.87 -4.17 -18.19
CA VAL A 197 -19.64 -3.56 -17.08
C VAL A 197 -20.20 -2.18 -17.42
N ILE A 198 -19.64 -1.47 -18.39
CA ILE A 198 -20.05 -0.09 -18.75
C ILE A 198 -21.33 -0.04 -19.59
N ALA A 199 -21.79 -1.15 -20.14
CA ALA A 199 -22.92 -1.19 -21.06
C ALA A 199 -24.32 -1.22 -20.41
N ALA A 200 -24.45 -1.17 -19.08
CA ALA A 200 -25.71 -1.47 -18.38
C ALA A 200 -26.36 -0.37 -17.56
N SER A 201 -25.87 0.89 -17.52
CA SER A 201 -26.63 1.93 -16.79
C SER A 201 -26.39 3.34 -17.34
N GLY A 202 -27.47 3.93 -17.87
CA GLY A 202 -27.58 5.37 -18.02
C GLY A 202 -27.57 6.05 -16.65
N ASP A 203 -26.92 7.21 -16.59
CA ASP A 203 -26.94 8.20 -15.51
C ASP A 203 -26.48 7.74 -14.12
N THR A 204 -25.26 8.05 -13.85
CA THR A 204 -24.45 7.98 -12.62
C THR A 204 -23.52 6.76 -12.58
N PRO A 205 -22.20 6.94 -12.53
CA PRO A 205 -21.29 5.82 -12.35
C PRO A 205 -21.36 5.32 -10.91
N LEU A 206 -22.29 4.44 -10.62
CA LEU A 206 -22.19 3.54 -9.48
C LEU A 206 -21.12 2.51 -9.86
N ILE A 207 -19.93 2.69 -9.34
CA ILE A 207 -18.94 1.63 -9.33
C ILE A 207 -19.52 0.52 -8.49
N VAL A 208 -20.13 -0.47 -9.11
CA VAL A 208 -20.48 -1.73 -8.44
C VAL A 208 -19.18 -2.49 -8.30
N ALA A 209 -18.48 -2.23 -7.22
CA ALA A 209 -17.39 -3.09 -6.80
C ALA A 209 -17.94 -4.46 -6.41
N SER A 210 -17.15 -5.50 -6.70
CA SER A 210 -17.32 -6.88 -6.24
C SER A 210 -18.02 -7.01 -4.89
N ASP A 211 -18.57 -8.18 -4.57
CA ASP A 211 -19.27 -8.60 -3.33
C ASP A 211 -18.52 -8.38 -2.00
N LYS A 212 -17.55 -7.49 -1.96
CA LYS A 212 -16.83 -7.09 -0.75
C LYS A 212 -17.47 -5.83 -0.15
N PRO A 213 -17.64 -5.76 1.17
CA PRO A 213 -18.16 -4.58 1.85
C PRO A 213 -17.28 -3.36 1.53
N ARG A 214 -17.93 -2.24 1.19
CA ARG A 214 -17.24 -0.98 0.96
C ARG A 214 -16.95 -0.32 2.30
N TRP A 215 -15.70 -0.12 2.59
CA TRP A 215 -15.26 0.59 3.79
C TRP A 215 -15.26 2.11 3.53
N LEU A 216 -16.06 2.83 4.26
CA LEU A 216 -16.06 4.29 4.26
C LEU A 216 -15.31 4.78 5.49
N MET A 217 -14.35 5.68 5.31
CA MET A 217 -13.66 6.33 6.41
C MET A 217 -14.34 7.67 6.69
N LEU A 218 -14.70 7.87 7.96
CA LEU A 218 -15.20 9.15 8.47
C LEU A 218 -14.12 9.79 9.34
N THR A 219 -13.78 11.02 9.07
CA THR A 219 -12.89 11.87 9.86
C THR A 219 -13.68 12.74 10.81
#